data_814ed1c0385e0641fc51bdf56b419bd3
#
_entry.id   814ed1c0385e0641fc51bdf56b419bd3
#
_cell.length_a   1.000
_cell.length_b   1.000
_cell.length_c   1.000
_cell.angle_alpha   90.00
_cell.angle_beta   90.00
_cell.angle_gamma   90.00
#
_symmetry.space_group_name_H-M   'P 1'
#
loop_
_entity.id
_entity.type
_entity.pdbx_description
1 polymer ?
#
loop_
_entity_poly.entity_id
_entity_poly.type
_entity_poly.pdbx_seq_one_letter_code
_entity_poly.pdbx_strand_id
1 'polypeptide(L)'
;VHKIIFLDVDGTLNCSKTWQGPHEDGFATLCPDMCDRLKRIVDETNATVVLSSTWRLFPGKGIDKLRVWLAERDITIHSQTKDLSMEISWGNVRACRGDEIAMWLDDHASEFPPLEREFVILDDDSDMLPSQKPNFVHTSFKDGLTDAHAAKAIRILNDES
;
A
#
# COMPACT_ATOMS: atom_id res chain seq x y z
N VAL A 1 -19.20 -5.48 3.42
CA VAL A 1 -17.84 -5.45 3.98
C VAL A 1 -16.99 -4.51 3.15
N HIS A 2 -16.37 -3.53 3.80
CA HIS A 2 -15.43 -2.59 3.17
C HIS A 2 -14.08 -3.27 2.98
N LYS A 3 -13.44 -3.06 1.83
CA LYS A 3 -12.14 -3.64 1.51
C LYS A 3 -11.11 -2.54 1.29
N ILE A 4 -9.94 -2.69 1.90
CA ILE A 4 -8.91 -1.64 1.94
C ILE A 4 -7.57 -2.23 1.52
N ILE A 5 -6.86 -1.55 0.63
CA ILE A 5 -5.48 -1.84 0.27
C ILE A 5 -4.59 -0.74 0.85
N PHE A 6 -3.70 -1.09 1.77
CA PHE A 6 -2.59 -0.22 2.15
C PHE A 6 -1.43 -0.48 1.19
N LEU A 7 -1.12 0.51 0.39
CA LEU A 7 -0.22 0.38 -0.76
C LEU A 7 1.11 1.10 -0.49
N ASP A 8 2.21 0.36 -0.51
CA ASP A 8 3.53 0.90 -0.73
C ASP A 8 3.82 1.03 -2.24
N VAL A 9 4.82 1.82 -2.61
CA VAL A 9 5.18 2.06 -4.01
C VAL A 9 6.50 1.39 -4.37
N ASP A 10 7.60 1.81 -3.73
CA ASP A 10 8.93 1.27 -4.03
C ASP A 10 9.04 -0.18 -3.54
N GLY A 11 9.36 -1.09 -4.45
CA GLY A 11 9.37 -2.53 -4.17
C GLY A 11 7.99 -3.20 -4.25
N THR A 12 6.95 -2.48 -4.70
CA THR A 12 5.60 -2.99 -4.93
C THR A 12 5.11 -2.67 -6.34
N LEU A 13 5.06 -1.39 -6.73
CA LEU A 13 4.71 -0.95 -8.08
C LEU A 13 5.93 -0.68 -8.97
N ASN A 14 7.10 -0.81 -8.43
CA ASN A 14 8.38 -0.84 -9.13
C ASN A 14 9.29 -1.89 -8.47
N CYS A 15 10.43 -2.18 -9.08
CA CYS A 15 11.38 -3.16 -8.57
C CYS A 15 12.80 -2.77 -8.94
N SER A 16 13.80 -3.55 -8.55
CA SER A 16 15.21 -3.27 -8.82
C SER A 16 15.49 -3.02 -10.30
N LYS A 17 14.84 -3.75 -11.20
CA LYS A 17 14.99 -3.59 -12.65
C LYS A 17 14.44 -2.24 -13.14
N THR A 18 13.25 -1.85 -12.71
CA THR A 18 12.64 -0.56 -13.08
C THR A 18 13.32 0.60 -12.37
N TRP A 19 13.87 0.38 -11.17
CA TRP A 19 14.66 1.36 -10.44
C TRP A 19 15.94 1.76 -11.17
N GLN A 20 16.55 0.84 -11.91
CA GLN A 20 17.71 1.10 -12.76
C GLN A 20 17.34 1.84 -14.06
N GLY A 21 16.06 1.93 -14.38
CA GLY A 21 15.52 2.60 -15.55
C GLY A 21 15.29 4.10 -15.34
N PRO A 22 14.42 4.70 -16.16
CA PRO A 22 14.14 6.13 -16.09
C PRO A 22 13.55 6.56 -14.74
N HIS A 23 13.94 7.77 -14.32
CA HIS A 23 13.35 8.47 -13.18
C HIS A 23 12.74 9.78 -13.65
N GLU A 24 11.67 10.19 -12.99
CA GLU A 24 11.00 11.46 -13.24
C GLU A 24 10.93 12.24 -11.93
N ASP A 25 11.58 13.41 -11.87
CA ASP A 25 11.73 14.25 -10.66
C ASP A 25 12.30 13.50 -9.44
N GLY A 26 13.19 12.54 -9.67
CA GLY A 26 13.82 11.72 -8.62
C GLY A 26 13.00 10.50 -8.21
N PHE A 27 11.84 10.25 -8.82
CA PHE A 27 11.02 9.06 -8.57
C PHE A 27 11.20 8.03 -9.68
N ALA A 28 11.42 6.78 -9.32
CA ALA A 28 11.45 5.69 -10.28
C ALA A 28 10.09 5.53 -10.94
N THR A 29 10.08 5.32 -12.25
CA THR A 29 8.84 5.05 -12.97
C THR A 29 8.20 3.73 -12.51
N LEU A 30 6.88 3.66 -12.58
CA LEU A 30 6.14 2.46 -12.21
C LEU A 30 6.26 1.39 -13.28
N CYS A 31 6.26 0.12 -12.86
CA CYS A 31 6.19 -1.00 -13.76
C CYS A 31 4.75 -1.22 -14.23
N PRO A 32 4.47 -1.21 -15.54
CA PRO A 32 3.11 -1.43 -16.06
C PRO A 32 2.49 -2.74 -15.58
N ASP A 33 3.24 -3.83 -15.57
CA ASP A 33 2.73 -5.14 -15.13
C ASP A 33 2.32 -5.15 -13.66
N MET A 34 3.07 -4.46 -12.79
CA MET A 34 2.73 -4.35 -11.36
C MET A 34 1.49 -3.49 -11.14
N CYS A 35 1.35 -2.41 -11.91
CA CYS A 35 0.14 -1.58 -11.90
C CYS A 35 -1.07 -2.34 -12.41
N ASP A 36 -0.92 -3.19 -13.41
CA ASP A 36 -1.99 -4.06 -13.92
C ASP A 36 -2.42 -5.10 -12.87
N ARG A 37 -1.46 -5.63 -12.10
CA ARG A 37 -1.77 -6.53 -10.97
C ARG A 37 -2.51 -5.83 -9.84
N LEU A 38 -2.12 -4.60 -9.50
CA LEU A 38 -2.88 -3.78 -8.57
C LEU A 38 -4.31 -3.53 -9.09
N LYS A 39 -4.43 -3.19 -10.36
CA LYS A 39 -5.75 -3.01 -11.01
C LYS A 39 -6.61 -4.27 -10.90
N ARG A 40 -6.02 -5.44 -11.13
CA ARG A 40 -6.71 -6.72 -10.94
C ARG A 40 -7.23 -6.87 -9.52
N ILE A 41 -6.43 -6.57 -8.50
CA ILE A 41 -6.89 -6.64 -7.10
C ILE A 41 -8.09 -5.71 -6.89
N VAL A 42 -7.99 -4.47 -7.35
CA VAL A 42 -9.09 -3.48 -7.21
C VAL A 42 -10.36 -3.96 -7.92
N ASP A 43 -10.26 -4.44 -9.15
CA ASP A 43 -11.42 -4.88 -9.94
C ASP A 43 -12.12 -6.11 -9.35
N GLU A 44 -11.34 -7.08 -8.85
CA GLU A 44 -11.89 -8.31 -8.29
C GLU A 44 -12.41 -8.15 -6.85
N THR A 45 -12.03 -7.07 -6.16
CA THR A 45 -12.41 -6.88 -4.75
C THR A 45 -13.21 -5.61 -4.47
N ASN A 46 -13.20 -4.66 -5.40
CA ASN A 46 -13.72 -3.30 -5.22
C ASN A 46 -13.10 -2.58 -4.00
N ALA A 47 -11.83 -2.82 -3.76
CA ALA A 47 -11.12 -2.27 -2.59
C ALA A 47 -10.77 -0.80 -2.77
N THR A 48 -10.82 -0.08 -1.66
CA THR A 48 -10.34 1.30 -1.52
C THR A 48 -8.81 1.30 -1.35
N VAL A 49 -8.11 2.13 -2.12
CA VAL A 49 -6.65 2.23 -2.06
C VAL A 49 -6.23 3.38 -1.15
N VAL A 50 -5.42 3.05 -0.15
CA VAL A 50 -4.82 3.99 0.80
C VAL A 50 -3.30 3.95 0.64
N LEU A 51 -2.68 5.09 0.43
CA LEU A 51 -1.23 5.17 0.27
C LEU A 51 -0.51 5.03 1.61
N SER A 52 0.41 4.07 1.69
CA SER A 52 1.27 3.81 2.83
C SER A 52 2.73 3.75 2.36
N SER A 53 3.25 4.87 1.87
CA SER A 53 4.58 4.96 1.25
C SER A 53 5.26 6.26 1.60
N THR A 54 6.58 6.28 1.57
CA THR A 54 7.37 7.52 1.71
C THR A 54 7.08 8.55 0.62
N TRP A 55 6.50 8.15 -0.50
CA TRP A 55 6.05 9.07 -1.56
C TRP A 55 5.05 10.11 -1.05
N ARG A 56 4.28 9.80 0.01
CA ARG A 56 3.38 10.76 0.67
C ARG A 56 4.09 11.95 1.30
N LEU A 57 5.39 11.83 1.58
CA LEU A 57 6.20 12.90 2.17
C LEU A 57 6.62 13.98 1.15
N PHE A 58 6.31 13.78 -0.12
CA PHE A 58 6.68 14.69 -1.20
C PHE A 58 5.43 15.24 -1.89
N PRO A 59 4.66 16.12 -1.20
CA PRO A 59 3.48 16.75 -1.79
C PRO A 59 3.89 17.60 -3.00
N GLY A 60 3.06 17.63 -4.03
CA GLY A 60 3.34 18.32 -5.29
C GLY A 60 4.33 17.59 -6.21
N LYS A 61 4.87 16.45 -5.77
CA LYS A 61 5.80 15.63 -6.57
C LYS A 61 5.41 14.15 -6.53
N GLY A 62 5.71 13.43 -5.45
CA GLY A 62 5.52 11.99 -5.37
C GLY A 62 4.06 11.57 -5.45
N ILE A 63 3.23 12.06 -4.54
CA ILE A 63 1.82 11.68 -4.49
C ILE A 63 1.04 12.14 -5.72
N ASP A 64 1.30 13.32 -6.23
CA ASP A 64 0.60 13.85 -7.40
C ASP A 64 0.95 13.07 -8.66
N LYS A 65 2.22 12.71 -8.85
CA LYS A 65 2.64 11.81 -9.93
C LYS A 65 1.94 10.45 -9.83
N LEU A 66 1.94 9.88 -8.64
CA LEU A 66 1.33 8.57 -8.42
C LEU A 66 -0.17 8.62 -8.74
N ARG A 67 -0.88 9.67 -8.32
CA ARG A 67 -2.30 9.86 -8.66
C ARG A 67 -2.54 9.89 -10.16
N VAL A 68 -1.70 10.61 -10.91
CA VAL A 68 -1.79 10.70 -12.38
C VAL A 68 -1.54 9.33 -13.02
N TRP A 69 -0.48 8.64 -12.63
CA TRP A 69 -0.12 7.35 -13.20
C TRP A 69 -1.15 6.24 -12.90
N LEU A 70 -1.71 6.24 -11.69
CA LEU A 70 -2.74 5.27 -11.33
C LEU A 70 -4.10 5.61 -11.94
N ALA A 71 -4.41 6.90 -12.16
CA ALA A 71 -5.63 7.33 -12.84
C ALA A 71 -5.72 6.82 -14.29
N GLU A 72 -4.59 6.60 -14.95
CA GLU A 72 -4.54 5.97 -16.29
C GLU A 72 -5.15 4.55 -16.31
N ARG A 73 -5.24 3.91 -15.14
CA ARG A 73 -5.85 2.59 -14.93
C ARG A 73 -7.15 2.63 -14.13
N ASP A 74 -7.77 3.81 -14.03
CA ASP A 74 -8.97 4.02 -13.22
C ASP A 74 -8.79 3.61 -11.74
N ILE A 75 -7.58 3.77 -11.20
CA ILE A 75 -7.28 3.57 -9.78
C ILE A 75 -7.19 4.93 -9.10
N THR A 76 -8.04 5.14 -8.08
CA THR A 76 -8.06 6.36 -7.29
C THR A 76 -7.48 6.09 -5.90
N ILE A 77 -6.56 6.95 -5.44
CA ILE A 77 -6.08 6.93 -4.06
C ILE A 77 -7.10 7.69 -3.19
N HIS A 78 -7.69 6.99 -2.22
CA HIS A 78 -8.65 7.57 -1.29
C HIS A 78 -7.99 8.57 -0.34
N SER A 79 -6.93 8.13 0.32
CA SER A 79 -6.18 8.90 1.31
C SER A 79 -4.81 8.30 1.55
N GLN A 80 -4.11 8.80 2.56
CA GLN A 80 -2.79 8.32 2.94
C GLN A 80 -2.67 8.17 4.45
N THR A 81 -1.78 7.29 4.91
CA THR A 81 -1.41 7.18 6.32
C THR A 81 -0.61 8.41 6.76
N LYS A 82 -0.67 8.74 8.06
CA LYS A 82 0.18 9.78 8.65
C LYS A 82 1.61 9.27 8.80
N ASP A 83 2.58 10.18 8.67
CA ASP A 83 3.97 9.88 8.99
C ASP A 83 4.19 9.99 10.50
N LEU A 84 4.45 8.87 11.14
CA LEU A 84 4.75 8.76 12.57
C LEU A 84 6.24 8.57 12.85
N SER A 85 7.10 8.65 11.84
CA SER A 85 8.53 8.33 11.96
C SER A 85 9.27 9.20 13.00
N MET A 86 8.75 10.38 13.29
CA MET A 86 9.30 11.30 14.30
C MET A 86 8.64 11.13 15.68
N GLU A 87 7.58 10.34 15.79
CA GLU A 87 6.90 10.07 17.06
C GLU A 87 7.57 8.91 17.78
N ILE A 88 7.80 9.09 19.06
CA ILE A 88 8.36 8.05 19.93
C ILE A 88 7.17 7.36 20.60
N SER A 89 6.94 6.11 20.27
CA SER A 89 5.99 5.28 20.99
C SER A 89 6.54 4.94 22.40
N TRP A 90 5.66 4.50 23.28
CA TRP A 90 6.01 4.12 24.66
C TRP A 90 7.22 3.17 24.69
N GLY A 91 8.29 3.56 25.41
CA GLY A 91 9.50 2.75 25.56
C GLY A 91 10.65 3.14 24.62
N ASN A 92 10.68 4.34 24.04
CA ASN A 92 11.71 4.83 23.10
C ASN A 92 11.84 4.04 21.79
N VAL A 93 10.81 3.31 21.40
CA VAL A 93 10.75 2.63 20.11
C VAL A 93 10.07 3.55 19.11
N ARG A 94 10.70 3.79 17.96
CA ARG A 94 10.08 4.57 16.88
C ARG A 94 8.85 3.84 16.35
N ALA A 95 7.81 4.61 16.04
CA ALA A 95 6.65 4.08 15.36
C ALA A 95 7.05 3.45 14.01
N CYS A 96 6.47 2.30 13.72
CA CYS A 96 6.69 1.57 12.47
C CYS A 96 5.53 1.78 11.48
N ARG A 97 5.68 1.24 10.29
CA ARG A 97 4.64 1.28 9.26
C ARG A 97 3.31 0.67 9.75
N GLY A 98 3.41 -0.40 10.53
CA GLY A 98 2.23 -1.03 11.13
C GLY A 98 1.47 -0.10 12.08
N ASP A 99 2.16 0.75 12.84
CA ASP A 99 1.52 1.75 13.72
C ASP A 99 0.78 2.82 12.89
N GLU A 100 1.36 3.27 11.79
CA GLU A 100 0.75 4.23 10.88
C GLU A 100 -0.55 3.69 10.27
N ILE A 101 -0.56 2.42 9.88
CA ILE A 101 -1.74 1.71 9.37
C ILE A 101 -2.80 1.57 10.45
N ALA A 102 -2.41 1.16 11.66
CA ALA A 102 -3.33 1.03 12.79
C ALA A 102 -4.00 2.36 13.12
N MET A 103 -3.25 3.46 13.13
CA MET A 103 -3.79 4.81 13.35
C MET A 103 -4.78 5.19 12.24
N TRP A 104 -4.48 4.92 10.99
CA TRP A 104 -5.42 5.21 9.89
C TRP A 104 -6.74 4.44 10.05
N LEU A 105 -6.66 3.16 10.42
CA LEU A 105 -7.83 2.32 10.66
C LEU A 105 -8.70 2.84 11.82
N ASP A 106 -8.09 3.37 12.87
CA ASP A 106 -8.78 3.97 14.01
C ASP A 106 -9.41 5.32 13.63
N ASP A 107 -8.67 6.19 12.97
CA ASP A 107 -9.14 7.50 12.52
C ASP A 107 -10.31 7.41 11.53
N HIS A 108 -10.40 6.32 10.77
CA HIS A 108 -11.46 6.10 9.77
C HIS A 108 -12.50 5.07 10.19
N ALA A 109 -12.58 4.74 11.48
CA ALA A 109 -13.50 3.71 11.99
C ALA A 109 -14.99 4.05 11.76
N SER A 110 -15.35 5.31 11.60
CA SER A 110 -16.71 5.72 11.25
C SER A 110 -17.09 5.41 9.80
N GLU A 111 -16.13 5.53 8.88
CA GLU A 111 -16.31 5.23 7.46
C GLU A 111 -16.11 3.74 7.17
N PHE A 112 -15.16 3.13 7.85
CA PHE A 112 -14.80 1.70 7.72
C PHE A 112 -14.88 1.02 9.09
N PRO A 113 -16.08 0.62 9.56
CA PRO A 113 -16.23 0.03 10.89
C PRO A 113 -15.42 -1.25 11.07
N PRO A 114 -14.80 -1.49 12.25
CA PRO A 114 -13.91 -2.63 12.48
C PRO A 114 -14.51 -4.00 12.15
N LEU A 115 -15.81 -4.20 12.38
CA LEU A 115 -16.50 -5.46 12.12
C LEU A 115 -17.04 -5.60 10.69
N GLU A 116 -16.87 -4.56 9.88
CA GLU A 116 -17.39 -4.48 8.51
C GLU A 116 -16.30 -4.18 7.49
N ARG A 117 -15.03 -4.43 7.87
CA ARG A 117 -13.90 -4.16 6.98
C ARG A 117 -12.93 -5.33 6.92
N GLU A 118 -12.38 -5.55 5.73
CA GLU A 118 -11.20 -6.36 5.48
C GLU A 118 -10.09 -5.48 4.91
N PHE A 119 -8.84 -5.80 5.20
CA PHE A 119 -7.74 -5.05 4.62
C PHE A 119 -6.56 -5.94 4.26
N VAL A 120 -5.74 -5.45 3.34
CA VAL A 120 -4.47 -6.07 2.95
C VAL A 120 -3.38 -5.01 2.91
N ILE A 121 -2.17 -5.39 3.25
CA ILE A 121 -0.99 -4.54 3.21
C ILE A 121 -0.06 -5.09 2.12
N LEU A 122 0.27 -4.26 1.14
CA LEU A 122 1.21 -4.55 0.07
C LEU A 122 2.46 -3.73 0.31
N ASP A 123 3.52 -4.35 0.80
CA ASP A 123 4.76 -3.65 1.18
C ASP A 123 5.96 -4.60 1.07
N ASP A 124 7.13 -4.08 0.73
CA ASP A 124 8.39 -4.83 0.72
C ASP A 124 9.14 -4.77 2.05
N ASP A 125 8.78 -3.85 2.94
CA ASP A 125 9.23 -3.80 4.32
C ASP A 125 8.44 -4.75 5.22
N SER A 126 9.04 -5.21 6.32
CA SER A 126 8.45 -6.19 7.23
C SER A 126 8.07 -5.61 8.61
N ASP A 127 8.08 -4.30 8.76
CA ASP A 127 7.82 -3.59 10.03
C ASP A 127 6.32 -3.43 10.34
N MET A 128 5.58 -4.50 10.13
CA MET A 128 4.15 -4.58 10.45
C MET A 128 3.93 -5.10 11.87
N LEU A 129 2.79 -4.72 12.47
CA LEU A 129 2.41 -5.25 13.78
C LEU A 129 2.11 -6.75 13.71
N PRO A 130 2.36 -7.52 14.79
CA PRO A 130 2.05 -8.95 14.83
C PRO A 130 0.60 -9.29 14.46
N SER A 131 -0.35 -8.45 14.88
CA SER A 131 -1.78 -8.60 14.55
C SER A 131 -2.10 -8.38 13.07
N GLN A 132 -1.23 -7.74 12.32
CA GLN A 132 -1.39 -7.45 10.88
C GLN A 132 -0.82 -8.55 9.98
N LYS A 133 -0.09 -9.52 10.53
CA LYS A 133 0.52 -10.60 9.74
C LYS A 133 -0.45 -11.35 8.82
N PRO A 134 -1.67 -11.69 9.24
CA PRO A 134 -2.64 -12.36 8.36
C PRO A 134 -3.05 -11.54 7.15
N ASN A 135 -2.93 -10.22 7.25
CA ASN A 135 -3.32 -9.24 6.22
C ASN A 135 -2.13 -8.76 5.38
N PHE A 136 -0.93 -9.28 5.65
CA PHE A 136 0.30 -8.81 5.03
C PHE A 136 0.69 -9.65 3.83
N VAL A 137 0.83 -8.99 2.68
CA VAL A 137 1.42 -9.52 1.45
C VAL A 137 2.78 -8.88 1.27
N HIS A 138 3.83 -9.63 1.66
CA HIS A 138 5.21 -9.17 1.61
C HIS A 138 5.73 -9.25 0.18
N THR A 139 5.86 -8.10 -0.47
CA THR A 139 6.50 -7.99 -1.78
C THR A 139 8.02 -7.94 -1.61
N SER A 140 8.77 -7.89 -2.69
CA SER A 140 10.22 -7.73 -2.65
C SER A 140 10.67 -6.62 -3.59
N PHE A 141 11.69 -5.87 -3.21
CA PHE A 141 12.30 -4.86 -4.08
C PHE A 141 12.85 -5.49 -5.37
N LYS A 142 13.26 -6.76 -5.32
CA LYS A 142 13.76 -7.48 -6.49
C LYS A 142 12.68 -7.67 -7.56
N ASP A 143 11.49 -8.15 -7.16
CA ASP A 143 10.45 -8.63 -8.07
C ASP A 143 9.17 -7.76 -8.05
N GLY A 144 8.98 -6.93 -7.02
CA GLY A 144 7.77 -6.13 -6.83
C GLY A 144 6.52 -6.98 -6.61
N LEU A 145 5.37 -6.44 -7.00
CA LEU A 145 4.07 -7.12 -6.92
C LEU A 145 3.96 -8.18 -8.02
N THR A 146 3.93 -9.45 -7.61
CA THR A 146 3.79 -10.59 -8.53
C THR A 146 2.34 -11.04 -8.67
N ASP A 147 2.06 -11.95 -9.63
CA ASP A 147 0.73 -12.56 -9.77
C ASP A 147 0.33 -13.38 -8.53
N ALA A 148 1.29 -14.05 -7.88
CA ALA A 148 1.04 -14.77 -6.63
C ALA A 148 0.67 -13.82 -5.49
N HIS A 149 1.31 -12.66 -5.40
CA HIS A 149 0.95 -11.61 -4.44
C HIS A 149 -0.46 -11.07 -4.69
N ALA A 150 -0.81 -10.80 -5.94
CA ALA A 150 -2.15 -10.35 -6.30
C ALA A 150 -3.22 -11.38 -5.94
N ALA A 151 -3.00 -12.65 -6.25
CA ALA A 151 -3.91 -13.74 -5.89
C ALA A 151 -4.08 -13.86 -4.37
N LYS A 152 -2.99 -13.75 -3.59
CA LYS A 152 -3.05 -13.75 -2.12
C LYS A 152 -3.84 -12.58 -1.58
N ALA A 153 -3.62 -11.37 -2.10
CA ALA A 153 -4.33 -10.17 -1.69
C ALA A 153 -5.85 -10.31 -1.94
N ILE A 154 -6.24 -10.83 -3.10
CA ILE A 154 -7.65 -11.05 -3.44
C ILE A 154 -8.30 -12.04 -2.47
N ARG A 155 -7.62 -13.16 -2.15
CA ARG A 155 -8.15 -14.13 -1.17
C ARG A 155 -8.34 -13.51 0.21
N ILE A 156 -7.37 -12.72 0.69
CA ILE A 156 -7.47 -12.04 1.98
C ILE A 156 -8.67 -11.09 1.99
N LEU A 157 -8.81 -10.25 0.96
CA LEU A 157 -9.88 -9.26 0.88
C LEU A 157 -11.27 -9.87 0.68
N ASN A 158 -11.35 -11.06 0.10
CA ASN A 158 -12.61 -11.78 -0.09
C ASN A 158 -12.91 -12.77 1.06
N ASP A 159 -12.06 -12.81 2.10
CA ASP A 159 -12.16 -13.77 3.22
C ASP A 159 -12.24 -15.23 2.72
N GLU A 160 -11.49 -15.53 1.67
CA GLU A 160 -11.39 -16.87 1.11
C GLU A 160 -10.22 -17.61 1.79
N SER A 161 -10.57 -18.41 2.78
CA SER A 161 -9.60 -19.26 3.47
C SER A 161 -9.07 -20.42 2.61
#